data_5a86ce6ec352947a1af76dd9c1b54b10
#
_entry.id   5a86ce6ec352947a1af76dd9c1b54b10
#
_cell.length_a   1.000
_cell.length_b   1.000
_cell.length_c   1.000
_cell.angle_alpha   90.00
_cell.angle_beta   90.00
_cell.angle_gamma   90.00
#
_symmetry.space_group_name_H-M   'P 1'
#
loop_
_entity.id
_entity.type
_entity.pdbx_description
1 polymer ?
#
loop_
_entity_poly.entity_id
_entity_poly.type
_entity_poly.pdbx_seq_one_letter_code
_entity_poly.pdbx_strand_id
1 'polypeptide(L)'
;SRMPVLLYGPPGTGKTALSETVGDAVARQEQIGVTLYPLSLATRGSGRVGEMTKLLSAAFDATLSAAEKLKRSSGKAAGGIIFLVDEADAVTQSRENAQMHHEDRAGVNAFIRGVDRLAEKQLPVAVVLCTNRLTAIDPAVLRRAAEIFDFDRPGDKQRRAVIEAPLTELGFNSAHIDEIVRLTAGGKDGVGFTFSDLTQRLLPTLILDAYPDKPVRFERAIEILRVLKPTPRFREGKPS
;
A
#
# COMPACT_ATOMS: atom_id res chain seq x y z
N SER A 1 -21.17 11.45 -5.65
CA SER A 1 -20.60 10.16 -6.08
C SER A 1 -19.46 9.77 -5.15
N ARG A 2 -19.43 8.53 -4.63
CA ARG A 2 -18.32 8.00 -3.82
C ARG A 2 -17.32 7.36 -4.77
N MET A 3 -16.05 7.77 -4.71
CA MET A 3 -15.04 7.30 -5.66
C MET A 3 -13.81 6.68 -5.00
N PRO A 4 -13.19 7.24 -3.92
CA PRO A 4 -11.98 6.65 -3.38
C PRO A 4 -12.23 5.29 -2.74
N VAL A 5 -11.32 4.36 -3.01
CA VAL A 5 -11.15 3.13 -2.25
C VAL A 5 -10.01 3.35 -1.26
N LEU A 6 -10.25 3.06 0.00
CA LEU A 6 -9.27 3.25 1.07
C LEU A 6 -8.75 1.90 1.56
N LEU A 7 -7.43 1.74 1.53
CA LEU A 7 -6.73 0.57 2.07
C LEU A 7 -5.95 1.02 3.31
N TYR A 8 -6.28 0.49 4.48
CA TYR A 8 -5.58 0.84 5.70
C TYR A 8 -5.06 -0.41 6.43
N GLY A 9 -4.05 -0.24 7.24
CA GLY A 9 -3.46 -1.31 8.04
C GLY A 9 -1.97 -1.15 8.26
N PRO A 10 -1.32 -2.03 9.03
CA PRO A 10 0.10 -1.95 9.34
C PRO A 10 0.98 -1.85 8.09
N PRO A 11 2.17 -1.24 8.18
CA PRO A 11 3.12 -1.26 7.09
C PRO A 11 3.53 -2.69 6.72
N GLY A 12 3.80 -2.93 5.43
CA GLY A 12 4.22 -4.23 4.93
C GLY A 12 3.11 -5.29 4.79
N THR A 13 1.82 -4.90 4.88
CA THR A 13 0.67 -5.82 4.73
C THR A 13 0.16 -5.94 3.28
N GLY A 14 0.81 -5.30 2.32
CA GLY A 14 0.53 -5.49 0.89
C GLY A 14 -0.44 -4.49 0.27
N LYS A 15 -0.80 -3.39 0.92
CA LYS A 15 -1.73 -2.37 0.39
C LYS A 15 -1.31 -1.84 -0.98
N THR A 16 -0.09 -1.34 -1.08
CA THR A 16 0.47 -0.79 -2.32
C THR A 16 0.60 -1.87 -3.39
N ALA A 17 1.12 -3.06 -3.04
CA ALA A 17 1.27 -4.18 -3.94
C ALA A 17 -0.08 -4.65 -4.52
N LEU A 18 -1.15 -4.67 -3.72
CA LEU A 18 -2.49 -4.97 -4.22
C LEU A 18 -2.94 -3.92 -5.25
N SER A 19 -2.69 -2.64 -4.98
CA SER A 19 -3.09 -1.56 -5.88
C SER A 19 -2.39 -1.65 -7.24
N GLU A 20 -1.15 -2.12 -7.26
CA GLU A 20 -0.38 -2.35 -8.48
C GLU A 20 -0.88 -3.58 -9.24
N THR A 21 -1.17 -4.68 -8.54
CA THR A 21 -1.56 -5.95 -9.16
C THR A 21 -3.02 -5.99 -9.60
N VAL A 22 -3.92 -5.28 -8.91
CA VAL A 22 -5.34 -5.25 -9.29
C VAL A 22 -5.55 -4.62 -10.67
N GLY A 23 -4.74 -3.65 -11.03
CA GLY A 23 -4.77 -3.02 -12.35
C GLY A 23 -4.48 -4.01 -13.47
N ASP A 24 -3.50 -4.87 -13.28
CA ASP A 24 -3.15 -5.94 -14.22
C ASP A 24 -4.26 -7.01 -14.33
N ALA A 25 -4.87 -7.37 -13.23
CA ALA A 25 -6.01 -8.29 -13.23
C ALA A 25 -7.21 -7.73 -13.99
N VAL A 26 -7.57 -6.46 -13.75
CA VAL A 26 -8.64 -5.76 -14.46
C VAL A 26 -8.33 -5.63 -15.95
N ALA A 27 -7.09 -5.27 -16.30
CA ALA A 27 -6.66 -5.15 -17.68
C ALA A 27 -6.86 -6.47 -18.45
N ARG A 28 -6.50 -7.60 -17.85
CA ARG A 28 -6.71 -8.93 -18.44
C ARG A 28 -8.19 -9.30 -18.54
N GLN A 29 -8.97 -9.04 -17.50
CA GLN A 29 -10.39 -9.39 -17.46
C GLN A 29 -11.20 -8.57 -18.48
N GLU A 30 -10.99 -7.26 -18.52
CA GLU A 30 -11.77 -6.34 -19.36
C GLU A 30 -11.17 -6.14 -20.76
N GLN A 31 -9.99 -6.72 -21.03
CA GLN A 31 -9.26 -6.57 -22.29
C GLN A 31 -9.01 -5.08 -22.66
N ILE A 32 -8.61 -4.29 -21.66
CA ILE A 32 -8.29 -2.86 -21.80
C ILE A 32 -6.90 -2.58 -21.22
N GLY A 33 -6.27 -1.49 -21.66
CA GLY A 33 -5.06 -0.97 -21.01
C GLY A 33 -5.41 -0.31 -19.68
N VAL A 34 -4.74 -0.68 -18.59
CA VAL A 34 -4.83 0.01 -17.28
C VAL A 34 -3.47 0.60 -16.95
N THR A 35 -3.46 1.89 -16.63
CA THR A 35 -2.24 2.62 -16.26
C THR A 35 -2.28 2.99 -14.79
N LEU A 36 -1.20 2.70 -14.07
CA LEU A 36 -1.03 3.13 -12.68
C LEU A 36 -0.34 4.50 -12.63
N TYR A 37 -0.96 5.45 -11.93
CA TYR A 37 -0.39 6.75 -11.60
C TYR A 37 -0.12 6.80 -10.10
N PRO A 38 1.12 6.47 -9.66
CA PRO A 38 1.46 6.49 -8.25
C PRO A 38 1.83 7.90 -7.80
N LEU A 39 1.31 8.31 -6.65
CA LEU A 39 1.71 9.50 -5.93
C LEU A 39 2.14 9.10 -4.52
N SER A 40 3.45 9.12 -4.25
CA SER A 40 4.00 8.95 -2.91
C SER A 40 4.23 10.30 -2.26
N LEU A 41 3.75 10.45 -1.04
CA LEU A 41 3.83 11.68 -0.27
C LEU A 41 4.96 11.66 0.78
N ALA A 42 5.58 10.48 1.03
CA ALA A 42 6.65 10.30 2.00
C ALA A 42 7.92 11.08 1.70
N THR A 43 8.28 11.17 0.43
CA THR A 43 9.63 11.63 0.01
C THR A 43 9.79 13.13 -0.08
N ARG A 44 8.75 13.92 0.18
CA ARG A 44 8.76 15.37 -0.05
C ARG A 44 8.44 16.21 1.19
N GLY A 45 8.91 15.77 2.34
CA GLY A 45 8.83 16.53 3.59
C GLY A 45 9.80 17.71 3.69
N SER A 46 10.03 18.47 2.65
CA SER A 46 10.85 19.69 2.69
C SER A 46 9.99 20.94 2.86
N GLY A 47 9.22 21.02 3.94
CA GLY A 47 8.86 22.24 4.66
C GLY A 47 8.44 23.51 3.91
N ARG A 48 8.07 23.46 2.63
CA ARG A 48 7.58 24.63 1.90
C ARG A 48 6.06 24.65 1.88
N VAL A 49 5.52 25.68 2.49
CA VAL A 49 4.09 26.04 2.52
C VAL A 49 3.48 25.91 1.11
N GLY A 50 2.41 25.13 0.96
CA GLY A 50 1.66 25.01 -0.29
C GLY A 50 2.26 24.05 -1.32
N GLU A 51 3.42 23.42 -1.09
CA GLU A 51 4.03 22.48 -2.04
C GLU A 51 3.18 21.22 -2.23
N MET A 52 2.64 20.68 -1.14
CA MET A 52 1.74 19.53 -1.13
C MET A 52 0.46 19.80 -1.94
N THR A 53 -0.15 20.95 -1.73
CA THR A 53 -1.37 21.34 -2.46
C THR A 53 -1.11 21.45 -3.96
N LYS A 54 0.04 22.03 -4.36
CA LYS A 54 0.45 22.11 -5.77
C LYS A 54 0.70 20.74 -6.37
N LEU A 55 1.39 19.87 -5.66
CA LEU A 55 1.68 18.51 -6.08
C LEU A 55 0.39 17.71 -6.32
N LEU A 56 -0.54 17.75 -5.35
CA LEU A 56 -1.83 17.09 -5.48
C LEU A 56 -2.63 17.65 -6.67
N SER A 57 -2.72 18.96 -6.80
CA SER A 57 -3.44 19.59 -7.91
C SER A 57 -2.85 19.18 -9.25
N ALA A 58 -1.53 19.23 -9.40
CA ALA A 58 -0.85 18.81 -10.62
C ALA A 58 -1.06 17.32 -10.94
N ALA A 59 -1.03 16.43 -9.93
CA ALA A 59 -1.28 15.02 -10.11
C ALA A 59 -2.73 14.74 -10.56
N PHE A 60 -3.71 15.42 -9.95
CA PHE A 60 -5.11 15.33 -10.38
C PHE A 60 -5.33 15.89 -11.79
N ASP A 61 -4.72 17.01 -12.14
CA ASP A 61 -4.82 17.61 -13.49
C ASP A 61 -4.22 16.68 -14.55
N ALA A 62 -3.06 16.08 -14.28
CA ALA A 62 -2.45 15.10 -15.17
C ALA A 62 -3.34 13.85 -15.34
N THR A 63 -3.87 13.32 -14.24
CA THR A 63 -4.77 12.17 -14.25
C THR A 63 -6.06 12.47 -15.04
N LEU A 64 -6.65 13.64 -14.81
CA LEU A 64 -7.86 14.08 -15.51
C LEU A 64 -7.62 14.19 -17.01
N SER A 65 -6.54 14.87 -17.43
CA SER A 65 -6.18 15.02 -18.83
C SER A 65 -5.92 13.69 -19.55
N ALA A 66 -5.28 12.75 -18.86
CA ALA A 66 -5.04 11.41 -19.38
C ALA A 66 -6.34 10.61 -19.49
N ALA A 67 -7.21 10.67 -18.47
CA ALA A 67 -8.47 9.93 -18.44
C ALA A 67 -9.49 10.44 -19.47
N GLU A 68 -9.51 11.73 -19.76
CA GLU A 68 -10.36 12.29 -20.82
C GLU A 68 -10.07 11.68 -22.20
N LYS A 69 -8.79 11.39 -22.48
CA LYS A 69 -8.38 10.73 -23.73
C LYS A 69 -8.83 9.27 -23.83
N LEU A 70 -9.14 8.64 -22.69
CA LEU A 70 -9.61 7.25 -22.64
C LEU A 70 -11.14 7.16 -22.78
N LYS A 71 -11.87 8.26 -22.64
CA LYS A 71 -13.32 8.29 -22.78
C LYS A 71 -13.71 8.18 -24.25
N ARG A 72 -14.52 7.19 -24.60
CA ARG A 72 -15.07 7.03 -25.97
C ARG A 72 -16.51 7.49 -26.05
N SER A 73 -16.92 8.00 -27.19
CA SER A 73 -18.32 8.38 -27.48
C SER A 73 -19.30 7.21 -27.40
N SER A 74 -18.81 5.97 -27.54
CA SER A 74 -19.59 4.73 -27.48
C SER A 74 -19.94 4.26 -26.05
N GLY A 75 -19.56 4.99 -25.01
CA GLY A 75 -19.80 4.62 -23.60
C GLY A 75 -18.82 3.62 -23.00
N LYS A 76 -18.07 2.86 -23.79
CA LYS A 76 -16.97 2.00 -23.29
C LYS A 76 -15.66 2.78 -23.27
N ALA A 77 -14.95 2.76 -22.13
CA ALA A 77 -13.61 3.37 -22.05
C ALA A 77 -12.60 2.60 -22.92
N ALA A 78 -11.64 3.33 -23.49
CA ALA A 78 -10.51 2.74 -24.22
C ALA A 78 -9.46 2.13 -23.29
N GLY A 79 -9.52 2.46 -22.00
CA GLY A 79 -8.62 2.02 -20.95
C GLY A 79 -9.06 2.57 -19.60
N GLY A 80 -8.27 2.32 -18.57
CA GLY A 80 -8.52 2.81 -17.21
C GLY A 80 -7.25 3.35 -16.56
N ILE A 81 -7.42 4.16 -15.53
CA ILE A 81 -6.33 4.67 -14.70
C ILE A 81 -6.60 4.29 -13.25
N ILE A 82 -5.57 3.76 -12.56
CA ILE A 82 -5.54 3.69 -11.11
C ILE A 82 -4.68 4.85 -10.61
N PHE A 83 -5.29 5.81 -9.97
CA PHE A 83 -4.59 6.89 -9.28
C PHE A 83 -4.36 6.49 -7.84
N LEU A 84 -3.13 6.08 -7.53
CA LEU A 84 -2.72 5.59 -6.23
C LEU A 84 -2.05 6.71 -5.42
N VAL A 85 -2.65 7.04 -4.27
CA VAL A 85 -2.03 7.94 -3.28
C VAL A 85 -1.54 7.09 -2.12
N ASP A 86 -0.23 6.90 -2.06
CA ASP A 86 0.40 6.18 -0.96
C ASP A 86 0.76 7.15 0.17
N GLU A 87 0.73 6.63 1.41
CA GLU A 87 0.93 7.42 2.63
C GLU A 87 -0.04 8.59 2.74
N ALA A 88 -1.31 8.33 2.44
CA ALA A 88 -2.36 9.33 2.39
C ALA A 88 -2.55 10.11 3.70
N ASP A 89 -2.11 9.56 4.83
CA ASP A 89 -2.05 10.28 6.12
C ASP A 89 -1.16 11.53 6.08
N ALA A 90 -0.17 11.60 5.21
CA ALA A 90 0.62 12.83 5.01
C ALA A 90 -0.20 14.01 4.45
N VAL A 91 -1.28 13.72 3.71
CA VAL A 91 -2.20 14.77 3.18
C VAL A 91 -3.29 15.14 4.16
N THR A 92 -3.63 14.22 5.05
CA THR A 92 -4.91 14.21 5.75
C THR A 92 -4.76 14.29 7.26
N GLN A 93 -3.55 14.59 7.77
CA GLN A 93 -3.32 14.67 9.22
C GLN A 93 -4.30 15.65 9.85
N SER A 94 -5.16 15.09 10.70
CA SER A 94 -6.15 15.84 11.44
C SER A 94 -5.48 16.73 12.49
N ARG A 95 -5.83 17.90 12.50
CA ARG A 95 -6.09 19.05 13.37
C ARG A 95 -5.50 19.11 14.80
N GLU A 96 -4.56 18.28 15.23
CA GLU A 96 -4.13 18.29 16.63
C GLU A 96 -3.08 19.37 16.99
N ASN A 97 -2.46 20.06 16.00
CA ASN A 97 -1.54 21.17 16.25
C ASN A 97 -2.04 22.49 15.64
N ALA A 98 -2.35 23.45 16.50
CA ALA A 98 -2.97 24.73 16.14
C ALA A 98 -2.22 25.62 15.13
N GLN A 99 -0.93 25.39 14.89
CA GLN A 99 -0.12 26.17 13.95
C GLN A 99 -0.06 25.60 12.53
N MET A 100 -0.41 24.32 12.31
CA MET A 100 -0.41 23.67 10.98
C MET A 100 -1.76 23.76 10.25
N HIS A 101 -2.76 24.41 10.81
CA HIS A 101 -4.17 24.32 10.39
C HIS A 101 -4.50 24.81 8.97
N HIS A 102 -3.73 25.72 8.39
CA HIS A 102 -4.07 26.28 7.08
C HIS A 102 -3.57 25.43 5.92
N GLU A 103 -2.42 24.80 6.06
CA GLU A 103 -1.78 23.98 4.99
C GLU A 103 -2.42 22.60 4.86
N ASP A 104 -2.68 21.95 5.99
CA ASP A 104 -3.33 20.64 6.03
C ASP A 104 -4.74 20.73 5.42
N ARG A 105 -5.48 21.80 5.75
CA ARG A 105 -6.79 22.07 5.13
C ARG A 105 -6.70 22.30 3.62
N ALA A 106 -5.67 22.99 3.14
CA ALA A 106 -5.49 23.25 1.73
C ALA A 106 -5.20 21.96 0.94
N GLY A 107 -4.38 21.05 1.48
CA GLY A 107 -4.10 19.73 0.92
C GLY A 107 -5.34 18.85 0.86
N VAL A 108 -6.08 18.72 1.98
CA VAL A 108 -7.35 17.98 2.04
C VAL A 108 -8.36 18.54 1.04
N ASN A 109 -8.51 19.87 0.97
CA ASN A 109 -9.43 20.51 0.04
C ASN A 109 -9.00 20.30 -1.43
N ALA A 110 -7.70 20.31 -1.73
CA ALA A 110 -7.19 20.02 -3.07
C ALA A 110 -7.50 18.57 -3.47
N PHE A 111 -7.30 17.62 -2.54
CA PHE A 111 -7.65 16.22 -2.75
C PHE A 111 -9.15 16.06 -3.01
N ILE A 112 -10.00 16.62 -2.16
CA ILE A 112 -11.46 16.55 -2.30
C ILE A 112 -11.92 17.12 -3.65
N ARG A 113 -11.45 18.31 -4.01
CA ARG A 113 -11.77 18.91 -5.32
C ARG A 113 -11.32 18.04 -6.49
N GLY A 114 -10.13 17.42 -6.40
CA GLY A 114 -9.64 16.52 -7.42
C GLY A 114 -10.55 15.31 -7.62
N VAL A 115 -10.93 14.65 -6.53
CA VAL A 115 -11.85 13.51 -6.53
C VAL A 115 -13.21 13.92 -7.10
N ASP A 116 -13.79 15.02 -6.63
CA ASP A 116 -15.10 15.49 -7.08
C ASP A 116 -15.09 15.78 -8.59
N ARG A 117 -14.03 16.40 -9.13
CA ARG A 117 -13.85 16.66 -10.58
C ARG A 117 -13.80 15.37 -11.42
N LEU A 118 -13.08 14.34 -10.94
CA LEU A 118 -13.03 13.04 -11.62
C LEU A 118 -14.40 12.36 -11.62
N ALA A 119 -15.11 12.42 -10.49
CA ALA A 119 -16.43 11.82 -10.32
C ALA A 119 -17.50 12.51 -11.18
N GLU A 120 -17.52 13.85 -11.24
CA GLU A 120 -18.48 14.63 -12.03
C GLU A 120 -18.35 14.32 -13.52
N LYS A 121 -17.12 14.16 -14.01
CA LYS A 121 -16.85 13.86 -15.43
C LYS A 121 -17.05 12.39 -15.79
N GLN A 122 -17.31 11.52 -14.82
CA GLN A 122 -17.47 10.07 -15.01
C GLN A 122 -16.32 9.47 -15.83
N LEU A 123 -15.08 9.77 -15.42
CA LEU A 123 -13.87 9.30 -16.09
C LEU A 123 -13.50 7.88 -15.63
N PRO A 124 -12.83 7.10 -16.48
CA PRO A 124 -12.39 5.75 -16.17
C PRO A 124 -11.16 5.75 -15.23
N VAL A 125 -11.35 6.27 -14.03
CA VAL A 125 -10.33 6.40 -12.99
C VAL A 125 -10.81 5.74 -11.70
N ALA A 126 -9.99 4.88 -11.12
CA ALA A 126 -10.12 4.44 -9.75
C ALA A 126 -9.12 5.21 -8.89
N VAL A 127 -9.58 5.87 -7.85
CA VAL A 127 -8.71 6.54 -6.86
C VAL A 127 -8.52 5.59 -5.68
N VAL A 128 -7.27 5.23 -5.39
CA VAL A 128 -6.91 4.35 -4.27
C VAL A 128 -6.04 5.11 -3.29
N LEU A 129 -6.42 5.08 -2.03
CA LEU A 129 -5.68 5.67 -0.92
C LEU A 129 -5.10 4.56 -0.05
N CYS A 130 -3.79 4.57 0.17
CA CYS A 130 -3.14 3.69 1.13
C CYS A 130 -2.69 4.49 2.35
N THR A 131 -3.01 4.00 3.54
CA THR A 131 -2.57 4.60 4.81
C THR A 131 -2.24 3.53 5.84
N ASN A 132 -1.32 3.84 6.73
CA ASN A 132 -1.07 3.01 7.90
C ASN A 132 -1.97 3.38 9.09
N ARG A 133 -2.68 4.53 9.01
CA ARG A 133 -3.47 5.10 10.10
C ARG A 133 -4.81 5.62 9.60
N LEU A 134 -5.87 4.83 9.80
CA LEU A 134 -7.23 5.25 9.41
C LEU A 134 -7.69 6.50 10.19
N THR A 135 -7.33 6.57 11.47
CA THR A 135 -7.69 7.69 12.37
C THR A 135 -7.04 9.02 11.97
N ALA A 136 -5.94 8.98 11.20
CA ALA A 136 -5.29 10.18 10.69
C ALA A 136 -6.00 10.76 9.45
N ILE A 137 -6.89 9.99 8.80
CA ILE A 137 -7.59 10.45 7.60
C ILE A 137 -8.73 11.41 7.96
N ASP A 138 -8.76 12.57 7.30
CA ASP A 138 -9.80 13.57 7.52
C ASP A 138 -11.20 13.00 7.31
N PRO A 139 -12.15 13.23 8.20
CA PRO A 139 -13.52 12.75 8.09
C PRO A 139 -14.23 13.14 6.79
N ALA A 140 -13.83 14.25 6.15
CA ALA A 140 -14.39 14.67 4.88
C ALA A 140 -13.94 13.77 3.73
N VAL A 141 -12.74 13.20 3.79
CA VAL A 141 -12.23 12.19 2.85
C VAL A 141 -12.91 10.85 3.10
N LEU A 142 -12.99 10.42 4.38
CA LEU A 142 -13.66 9.16 4.75
C LEU A 142 -15.12 9.11 4.27
N ARG A 143 -15.85 10.21 4.38
CA ARG A 143 -17.24 10.30 3.90
C ARG A 143 -17.40 10.15 2.39
N ARG A 144 -16.32 10.36 1.63
CA ARG A 144 -16.27 10.17 0.17
C ARG A 144 -15.78 8.79 -0.26
N ALA A 145 -15.25 8.00 0.66
CA ALA A 145 -14.81 6.64 0.35
C ALA A 145 -15.98 5.79 -0.14
N ALA A 146 -15.77 5.08 -1.25
CA ALA A 146 -16.69 4.09 -1.76
C ALA A 146 -16.64 2.83 -0.91
N GLU A 147 -15.41 2.40 -0.59
CA GLU A 147 -15.13 1.22 0.23
C GLU A 147 -13.88 1.47 1.08
N ILE A 148 -13.81 0.81 2.23
CA ILE A 148 -12.68 0.85 3.16
C ILE A 148 -12.30 -0.59 3.49
N PHE A 149 -11.06 -0.97 3.15
CA PHE A 149 -10.53 -2.32 3.38
C PHE A 149 -9.46 -2.29 4.47
N ASP A 150 -9.62 -3.18 5.45
CA ASP A 150 -8.65 -3.42 6.50
C ASP A 150 -7.63 -4.48 6.06
N PHE A 151 -6.36 -4.13 6.15
CA PHE A 151 -5.23 -5.01 5.86
C PHE A 151 -4.53 -5.38 7.16
N ASP A 152 -4.73 -6.59 7.60
CA ASP A 152 -4.02 -7.12 8.77
C ASP A 152 -2.75 -7.88 8.36
N ARG A 153 -1.96 -8.30 9.34
CA ARG A 153 -0.80 -9.16 9.12
C ARG A 153 -1.23 -10.50 8.54
N PRO A 154 -0.39 -11.09 7.67
CA PRO A 154 -0.76 -12.35 7.04
C PRO A 154 -0.88 -13.49 8.06
N GLY A 155 -1.94 -14.28 7.93
CA GLY A 155 -2.10 -15.55 8.64
C GLY A 155 -1.18 -16.64 8.04
N ASP A 156 -1.17 -17.83 8.65
CA ASP A 156 -0.29 -18.96 8.27
C ASP A 156 -0.41 -19.31 6.79
N LYS A 157 -1.63 -19.41 6.27
CA LYS A 157 -1.88 -19.72 4.85
C LYS A 157 -1.29 -18.68 3.91
N GLN A 158 -1.44 -17.41 4.26
CA GLN A 158 -0.94 -16.31 3.46
C GLN A 158 0.58 -16.21 3.51
N ARG A 159 1.19 -16.41 4.71
CA ARG A 159 2.65 -16.48 4.84
C ARG A 159 3.21 -17.63 4.03
N ARG A 160 2.60 -18.82 4.14
CA ARG A 160 3.00 -19.98 3.33
C ARG A 160 2.96 -19.66 1.84
N ALA A 161 1.85 -19.13 1.35
CA ALA A 161 1.67 -18.82 -0.08
C ALA A 161 2.78 -17.92 -0.65
N VAL A 162 3.31 -17.02 0.18
CA VAL A 162 4.36 -16.08 -0.25
C VAL A 162 5.77 -16.71 -0.25
N ILE A 163 6.06 -17.59 0.72
CA ILE A 163 7.44 -18.12 0.88
C ILE A 163 7.64 -19.51 0.27
N GLU A 164 6.57 -20.24 -0.05
CA GLU A 164 6.66 -21.65 -0.49
C GLU A 164 7.46 -21.80 -1.77
N ALA A 165 7.12 -21.06 -2.82
CA ALA A 165 7.83 -21.17 -4.09
C ALA A 165 9.32 -20.75 -3.97
N PRO A 166 9.68 -19.57 -3.40
CA PRO A 166 11.08 -19.20 -3.23
C PRO A 166 11.87 -20.17 -2.36
N LEU A 167 11.30 -20.69 -1.26
CA LEU A 167 12.00 -21.64 -0.40
C LEU A 167 12.16 -22.99 -1.06
N THR A 168 11.19 -23.45 -1.87
CA THR A 168 11.31 -24.69 -2.65
C THR A 168 12.45 -24.57 -3.67
N GLU A 169 12.57 -23.44 -4.35
CA GLU A 169 13.69 -23.15 -5.27
C GLU A 169 15.05 -23.16 -4.55
N LEU A 170 15.09 -22.75 -3.29
CA LEU A 170 16.28 -22.84 -2.44
C LEU A 170 16.54 -24.25 -1.86
N GLY A 171 15.71 -25.25 -2.22
CA GLY A 171 15.90 -26.64 -1.83
C GLY A 171 15.23 -27.05 -0.51
N PHE A 172 14.35 -26.23 0.05
CA PHE A 172 13.61 -26.57 1.26
C PHE A 172 12.42 -27.49 0.93
N ASN A 173 12.24 -28.52 1.76
CA ASN A 173 11.08 -29.39 1.67
C ASN A 173 9.87 -28.85 2.43
N SER A 174 8.71 -29.50 2.27
CA SER A 174 7.46 -29.04 2.91
C SER A 174 7.55 -28.95 4.43
N ALA A 175 8.24 -29.88 5.10
CA ALA A 175 8.41 -29.87 6.56
C ALA A 175 9.25 -28.67 7.03
N HIS A 176 10.30 -28.32 6.27
CA HIS A 176 11.10 -27.10 6.51
C HIS A 176 10.25 -25.84 6.36
N ILE A 177 9.41 -25.79 5.33
CA ILE A 177 8.52 -24.64 5.07
C ILE A 177 7.47 -24.52 6.17
N ASP A 178 6.86 -25.61 6.60
CA ASP A 178 5.91 -25.62 7.72
C ASP A 178 6.50 -25.03 8.99
N GLU A 179 7.73 -25.44 9.32
CA GLU A 179 8.43 -24.89 10.49
C GLU A 179 8.75 -23.41 10.37
N ILE A 180 9.18 -22.94 9.19
CA ILE A 180 9.42 -21.53 8.93
C ILE A 180 8.11 -20.73 9.05
N VAL A 181 7.00 -21.23 8.51
CA VAL A 181 5.67 -20.60 8.66
C VAL A 181 5.29 -20.49 10.13
N ARG A 182 5.49 -21.56 10.90
CA ARG A 182 5.22 -21.59 12.34
C ARG A 182 6.06 -20.55 13.10
N LEU A 183 7.35 -20.48 12.84
CA LEU A 183 8.26 -19.54 13.50
C LEU A 183 7.99 -18.08 13.16
N THR A 184 7.44 -17.80 11.96
CA THR A 184 7.03 -16.46 11.54
C THR A 184 5.67 -16.03 12.04
N ALA A 185 4.92 -16.90 12.73
CA ALA A 185 3.59 -16.60 13.28
C ALA A 185 3.59 -15.57 14.42
N GLY A 186 4.75 -15.27 14.99
CA GLY A 186 4.88 -14.47 16.18
C GLY A 186 4.93 -15.35 17.43
N GLY A 187 5.98 -15.13 18.24
CA GLY A 187 6.18 -15.83 19.50
C GLY A 187 5.16 -15.41 20.58
N LYS A 188 5.60 -15.41 21.83
CA LYS A 188 4.78 -15.05 23.00
C LYS A 188 4.09 -13.68 22.90
N ASP A 189 4.65 -12.76 22.12
CA ASP A 189 4.10 -11.41 21.94
C ASP A 189 2.99 -11.33 20.86
N GLY A 190 2.70 -12.43 20.16
CA GLY A 190 1.64 -12.52 19.16
C GLY A 190 1.82 -11.63 17.94
N VAL A 191 3.04 -11.13 17.69
CA VAL A 191 3.35 -10.28 16.54
C VAL A 191 3.99 -11.11 15.44
N GLY A 192 3.21 -11.52 14.45
CA GLY A 192 3.69 -12.26 13.28
C GLY A 192 4.44 -11.37 12.29
N PHE A 193 5.17 -12.00 11.38
CA PHE A 193 5.87 -11.34 10.28
C PHE A 193 4.86 -10.74 9.29
N THR A 194 5.17 -9.57 8.75
CA THR A 194 4.44 -8.96 7.64
C THR A 194 4.89 -9.57 6.31
N PHE A 195 4.19 -9.28 5.22
CA PHE A 195 4.66 -9.67 3.88
C PHE A 195 6.03 -9.08 3.56
N SER A 196 6.28 -7.81 3.93
CA SER A 196 7.59 -7.18 3.76
C SER A 196 8.67 -7.83 4.60
N ASP A 197 8.37 -8.26 5.83
CA ASP A 197 9.33 -9.01 6.64
C ASP A 197 9.77 -10.30 5.95
N LEU A 198 8.84 -10.99 5.29
CA LEU A 198 9.11 -12.23 4.56
C LEU A 198 9.89 -11.98 3.28
N THR A 199 9.40 -11.06 2.43
CA THR A 199 9.90 -10.89 1.05
C THR A 199 11.10 -9.96 0.94
N GLN A 200 11.21 -8.96 1.80
CA GLN A 200 12.27 -7.95 1.73
C GLN A 200 13.36 -8.12 2.79
N ARG A 201 13.13 -8.97 3.79
CA ARG A 201 14.10 -9.21 4.87
C ARG A 201 14.48 -10.67 4.98
N LEU A 202 13.54 -11.59 5.23
CA LEU A 202 13.85 -13.00 5.44
C LEU A 202 14.46 -13.65 4.19
N LEU A 203 13.75 -13.65 3.07
CA LEU A 203 14.21 -14.31 1.83
C LEU A 203 15.54 -13.73 1.34
N PRO A 204 15.74 -12.40 1.22
CA PRO A 204 17.04 -11.86 0.83
C PRO A 204 18.15 -12.20 1.82
N THR A 205 17.87 -12.21 3.12
CA THR A 205 18.89 -12.56 4.14
C THR A 205 19.35 -14.01 3.98
N LEU A 206 18.41 -14.94 3.73
CA LEU A 206 18.75 -16.36 3.48
C LEU A 206 19.63 -16.53 2.24
N ILE A 207 19.29 -15.84 1.15
CA ILE A 207 20.04 -15.90 -0.10
C ILE A 207 21.45 -15.32 0.08
N LEU A 208 21.56 -14.15 0.71
CA LEU A 208 22.84 -13.47 0.93
C LEU A 208 23.76 -14.23 1.88
N ASP A 209 23.22 -14.89 2.90
CA ASP A 209 24.01 -15.71 3.84
C ASP A 209 24.65 -16.93 3.15
N ALA A 210 24.02 -17.43 2.10
CA ALA A 210 24.51 -18.58 1.33
C ALA A 210 25.38 -18.19 0.11
N TYR A 211 25.38 -16.92 -0.30
CA TYR A 211 26.10 -16.44 -1.47
C TYR A 211 27.62 -16.44 -1.24
N PRO A 212 28.50 -16.75 -2.28
CA PRO A 212 28.07 -17.18 -3.63
C PRO A 212 27.94 -18.71 -3.78
N ASP A 213 28.56 -19.50 -2.91
CA ASP A 213 28.84 -20.93 -3.23
C ASP A 213 28.31 -21.91 -2.18
N LYS A 214 27.52 -21.46 -1.22
CA LYS A 214 26.98 -22.32 -0.15
C LYS A 214 25.51 -22.61 -0.38
N PRO A 215 25.05 -23.86 -0.15
CA PRO A 215 23.62 -24.13 -0.16
C PRO A 215 22.95 -23.45 1.04
N VAL A 216 21.72 -22.96 0.85
CA VAL A 216 20.91 -22.45 1.97
C VAL A 216 20.53 -23.64 2.85
N ARG A 217 21.05 -23.68 4.08
CA ARG A 217 20.81 -24.77 5.03
C ARG A 217 19.65 -24.44 5.96
N PHE A 218 18.84 -25.43 6.26
CA PHE A 218 17.67 -25.24 7.12
C PHE A 218 18.04 -24.77 8.52
N GLU A 219 19.06 -25.36 9.14
CA GLU A 219 19.53 -24.98 10.49
C GLU A 219 19.94 -23.50 10.52
N ARG A 220 20.59 -23.03 9.45
CA ARG A 220 21.00 -21.65 9.33
C ARG A 220 19.80 -20.72 9.16
N ALA A 221 18.78 -21.13 8.42
CA ALA A 221 17.52 -20.39 8.29
C ALA A 221 16.83 -20.20 9.65
N ILE A 222 16.83 -21.24 10.51
CA ILE A 222 16.28 -21.16 11.87
C ILE A 222 17.07 -20.18 12.74
N GLU A 223 18.41 -20.17 12.65
CA GLU A 223 19.24 -19.20 13.37
C GLU A 223 18.92 -17.77 12.95
N ILE A 224 18.80 -17.52 11.65
CA ILE A 224 18.45 -16.19 11.09
C ILE A 224 17.07 -15.78 11.62
N LEU A 225 16.08 -16.66 11.58
CA LEU A 225 14.73 -16.38 12.10
C LEU A 225 14.69 -16.05 13.60
N ARG A 226 15.56 -16.66 14.41
CA ARG A 226 15.65 -16.34 15.84
C ARG A 226 16.14 -14.92 16.12
N VAL A 227 16.98 -14.39 15.23
CA VAL A 227 17.54 -13.04 15.34
C VAL A 227 16.66 -11.99 14.66
N LEU A 228 15.99 -12.37 13.58
CA LEU A 228 15.15 -11.48 12.80
C LEU A 228 13.84 -11.18 13.56
N LYS A 229 13.69 -9.95 14.00
CA LYS A 229 12.47 -9.51 14.68
C LYS A 229 11.42 -9.06 13.67
N PRO A 230 10.14 -9.41 13.85
CA PRO A 230 9.06 -8.90 13.02
C PRO A 230 8.93 -7.38 13.17
N THR A 231 8.47 -6.72 12.14
CA THR A 231 8.10 -5.30 12.21
C THR A 231 7.14 -5.09 13.38
N PRO A 232 7.42 -4.15 14.32
CA PRO A 232 6.56 -3.94 15.49
C PRO A 232 5.14 -3.54 15.06
N ARG A 233 4.16 -3.77 15.96
CA ARG A 233 2.81 -3.23 15.75
C ARG A 233 2.88 -1.71 15.83
N PHE A 234 2.22 -1.05 14.91
CA PHE A 234 2.00 0.38 14.99
C PHE A 234 1.10 0.65 16.21
N ARG A 235 1.60 1.36 17.19
CA ARG A 235 0.81 1.81 18.33
C ARG A 235 0.38 3.23 18.06
N GLU A 236 -0.92 3.45 17.91
CA GLU A 236 -1.46 4.80 17.99
C GLU A 236 -1.25 5.28 19.42
N GLY A 237 -0.44 6.35 19.60
CA GLY A 237 -0.33 7.03 20.87
C GLY A 237 -1.72 7.57 21.24
N LYS A 238 -2.24 7.21 22.43
CA LYS A 238 -3.40 7.93 22.96
C LYS A 238 -2.94 9.39 23.18
N PRO A 239 -3.65 10.37 22.69
CA PRO A 239 -3.40 11.75 23.08
C PRO A 239 -3.59 11.83 24.60
N SER A 240 -2.54 12.29 25.28
CA SER A 240 -2.55 12.61 26.72
C SER A 240 -3.38 13.84 26.98
#